data_6f5bb1229bfaa659964d832b3cbc6a18
#
_entry.id   6f5bb1229bfaa659964d832b3cbc6a18
#
_cell.length_a   1.000
_cell.length_b   1.000
_cell.length_c   1.000
_cell.angle_alpha   90.00
_cell.angle_beta   90.00
_cell.angle_gamma   90.00
#
_symmetry.space_group_name_H-M   'P 1'
#
loop_
_entity.id
_entity.type
_entity.pdbx_description
1 polymer ?
#
loop_
_entity_poly.entity_id
_entity_poly.type
_entity_poly.pdbx_seq_one_letter_code
_entity_poly.pdbx_strand_id
1 'polypeptide(L)'
;FGATAVYPWLAFQIILDLTTRGEISGSPTGNCAKYRKGINKGLLKIISKIGISTISSYRGSQLHEIVGISSEVVDLCFTNTVSRIEGKTFTLLKKQDKKLMEYAMSNLSDINPGGLLKFVHGGEYHSYNPDVVETLQRAVKTSSREDFDRYSYHVNNRPPSSLRDQLKIRSSLKPIDLSKVESSKNILKRFDSAGMSLGALSPVAHETLAEAMNELGARSNSGEGGEDSNRHNTIKMSKIKQVASGRFGVTPSYLVNAEVLQIKIAQGAKPGEGGQLPGGKVNDLIAKLRFSTPGITLISPPPHHDIYSIEDLAQLIFDLKQVNPNALVSVKLVAEPGVGTIAC
;
A
#
# COMPACT_ATOMS: atom_id res chain seq x y z
N PHE A 1 16.38 -15.46 6.58
CA PHE A 1 16.94 -15.78 7.90
C PHE A 1 17.98 -16.94 7.90
N GLY A 2 18.62 -17.37 6.92
CA GLY A 2 19.65 -18.41 6.96
C GLY A 2 19.22 -19.81 6.53
N ALA A 3 17.95 -20.05 6.26
CA ALA A 3 17.52 -21.34 5.71
C ALA A 3 18.15 -21.59 4.35
N THR A 4 18.67 -22.80 4.15
CA THR A 4 19.26 -23.23 2.88
C THR A 4 18.27 -23.94 1.97
N ALA A 5 17.24 -24.54 2.58
CA ALA A 5 16.17 -25.23 1.86
C ALA A 5 14.87 -25.10 2.66
N VAL A 6 13.75 -25.10 1.95
CA VAL A 6 12.40 -25.10 2.50
C VAL A 6 11.60 -26.22 1.83
N TYR A 7 10.94 -27.05 2.65
CA TYR A 7 10.00 -28.05 2.16
C TYR A 7 8.57 -27.60 2.44
N PRO A 8 7.81 -27.14 1.44
CA PRO A 8 6.46 -26.62 1.63
C PRO A 8 5.43 -27.77 1.72
N TRP A 9 5.56 -28.62 2.75
CA TRP A 9 4.77 -29.83 2.91
C TRP A 9 3.26 -29.55 2.88
N LEU A 10 2.79 -28.59 3.71
CA LEU A 10 1.37 -28.25 3.77
C LEU A 10 0.83 -27.76 2.44
N ALA A 11 1.59 -26.94 1.71
CA ALA A 11 1.17 -26.48 0.38
C ALA A 11 1.01 -27.65 -0.60
N PHE A 12 1.89 -28.65 -0.54
CA PHE A 12 1.76 -29.85 -1.36
C PHE A 12 0.55 -30.69 -0.96
N GLN A 13 0.22 -30.81 0.33
CA GLN A 13 -1.00 -31.48 0.78
C GLN A 13 -2.25 -30.77 0.29
N ILE A 14 -2.30 -29.44 0.36
CA ILE A 14 -3.41 -28.62 -0.15
C ILE A 14 -3.57 -28.83 -1.67
N ILE A 15 -2.48 -28.82 -2.43
CA ILE A 15 -2.51 -29.05 -3.88
C ILE A 15 -3.04 -30.45 -4.19
N LEU A 16 -2.61 -31.45 -3.44
CA LEU A 16 -3.08 -32.82 -3.57
C LEU A 16 -4.59 -32.91 -3.33
N ASP A 17 -5.08 -32.33 -2.23
CA ASP A 17 -6.47 -32.30 -1.84
C ASP A 17 -7.34 -31.60 -2.90
N LEU A 18 -6.99 -30.38 -3.31
CA LEU A 18 -7.72 -29.62 -4.33
C LEU A 18 -7.72 -30.33 -5.70
N THR A 19 -6.63 -31.02 -6.05
CA THR A 19 -6.57 -31.78 -7.29
C THR A 19 -7.48 -33.01 -7.20
N THR A 20 -7.49 -33.70 -6.06
CA THR A 20 -8.33 -34.88 -5.84
C THR A 20 -9.81 -34.55 -5.86
N ARG A 21 -10.18 -33.38 -5.32
CA ARG A 21 -11.57 -32.85 -5.38
C ARG A 21 -11.96 -32.33 -6.77
N GLY A 22 -11.03 -32.24 -7.71
CA GLY A 22 -11.28 -31.68 -9.04
C GLY A 22 -11.41 -30.14 -9.08
N GLU A 23 -11.06 -29.44 -8.00
CA GLU A 23 -11.08 -27.97 -7.96
C GLU A 23 -9.95 -27.35 -8.80
N ILE A 24 -8.84 -28.06 -8.96
CA ILE A 24 -7.78 -27.71 -9.89
C ILE A 24 -7.52 -28.86 -10.87
N SER A 25 -7.42 -28.53 -12.14
CA SER A 25 -7.19 -29.51 -13.21
C SER A 25 -5.74 -29.95 -13.28
N GLY A 26 -5.50 -31.21 -13.78
CA GLY A 26 -4.19 -31.77 -13.99
C GLY A 26 -3.85 -32.90 -13.02
N SER A 27 -2.59 -33.32 -12.99
CA SER A 27 -2.11 -34.34 -12.06
C SER A 27 -1.54 -33.70 -10.78
N PRO A 28 -1.64 -34.39 -9.62
CA PRO A 28 -1.06 -33.89 -8.35
C PRO A 28 0.43 -33.56 -8.47
N THR A 29 1.22 -34.44 -9.05
CA THR A 29 2.68 -34.24 -9.29
C THR A 29 2.94 -33.07 -10.22
N GLY A 30 2.16 -32.94 -11.31
CA GLY A 30 2.26 -31.84 -12.24
C GLY A 30 1.93 -30.48 -11.57
N ASN A 31 0.90 -30.42 -10.74
CA ASN A 31 0.49 -29.22 -10.03
C ASN A 31 1.52 -28.84 -8.95
N CYS A 32 2.08 -29.80 -8.20
CA CYS A 32 3.19 -29.56 -7.28
C CYS A 32 4.44 -29.02 -8.01
N ALA A 33 4.76 -29.55 -9.19
CA ALA A 33 5.86 -29.05 -10.01
C ALA A 33 5.63 -27.61 -10.49
N LYS A 34 4.40 -27.27 -10.89
CA LYS A 34 4.00 -25.88 -11.24
C LYS A 34 4.14 -24.95 -10.04
N TYR A 35 3.69 -25.36 -8.85
CA TYR A 35 3.83 -24.60 -7.63
C TYR A 35 5.32 -24.31 -7.31
N ARG A 36 6.17 -25.34 -7.29
CA ARG A 36 7.61 -25.17 -7.09
C ARG A 36 8.23 -24.22 -8.12
N LYS A 37 7.89 -24.37 -9.40
CA LYS A 37 8.35 -23.44 -10.45
C LYS A 37 7.90 -22.00 -10.21
N GLY A 38 6.67 -21.82 -9.71
CA GLY A 38 6.13 -20.50 -9.32
C GLY A 38 6.92 -19.86 -8.17
N ILE A 39 7.19 -20.62 -7.10
CA ILE A 39 8.01 -20.16 -5.96
C ILE A 39 9.42 -19.78 -6.42
N ASN A 40 10.08 -20.62 -7.23
CA ASN A 40 11.42 -20.32 -7.74
C ASN A 40 11.44 -19.04 -8.57
N LYS A 41 10.45 -18.81 -9.44
CA LYS A 41 10.33 -17.55 -10.19
C LYS A 41 10.09 -16.36 -9.28
N GLY A 42 9.24 -16.52 -8.26
CA GLY A 42 9.00 -15.48 -7.26
C GLY A 42 10.26 -15.08 -6.50
N LEU A 43 11.04 -16.08 -6.06
CA LEU A 43 12.31 -15.85 -5.38
C LEU A 43 13.32 -15.12 -6.27
N LEU A 44 13.51 -15.58 -7.49
CA LEU A 44 14.39 -14.93 -8.48
C LEU A 44 13.97 -13.46 -8.74
N LYS A 45 12.67 -13.23 -8.83
CA LYS A 45 12.14 -11.86 -8.99
C LYS A 45 12.46 -10.98 -7.79
N ILE A 46 12.28 -11.48 -6.56
CA ILE A 46 12.57 -10.73 -5.32
C ILE A 46 14.06 -10.38 -5.25
N ILE A 47 14.95 -11.36 -5.38
CA ILE A 47 16.39 -11.10 -5.28
C ILE A 47 16.89 -10.19 -6.39
N SER A 48 16.33 -10.29 -7.58
CA SER A 48 16.64 -9.39 -8.70
C SER A 48 16.25 -7.94 -8.36
N LYS A 49 15.07 -7.71 -7.76
CA LYS A 49 14.61 -6.37 -7.38
C LYS A 49 15.46 -5.71 -6.31
N ILE A 50 15.96 -6.48 -5.36
CA ILE A 50 16.83 -5.97 -4.28
C ILE A 50 18.31 -5.93 -4.68
N GLY A 51 18.63 -6.25 -5.94
CA GLY A 51 20.00 -6.20 -6.46
C GLY A 51 20.93 -7.31 -5.94
N ILE A 52 20.38 -8.40 -5.42
CA ILE A 52 21.14 -9.56 -4.93
C ILE A 52 21.22 -10.60 -6.05
N SER A 53 22.41 -11.08 -6.37
CA SER A 53 22.65 -12.02 -7.46
C SER A 53 22.77 -13.49 -7.01
N THR A 54 22.99 -13.75 -5.72
CA THR A 54 23.20 -15.11 -5.20
C THR A 54 22.30 -15.39 -4.00
N ILE A 55 21.88 -16.65 -3.86
CA ILE A 55 21.09 -17.10 -2.70
C ILE A 55 21.88 -16.98 -1.38
N SER A 56 23.19 -17.20 -1.42
CA SER A 56 24.05 -17.05 -0.25
C SER A 56 24.05 -15.62 0.30
N SER A 57 24.02 -14.62 -0.55
CA SER A 57 23.92 -13.19 -0.15
C SER A 57 22.51 -12.80 0.29
N TYR A 58 21.48 -13.47 -0.22
CA TYR A 58 20.10 -13.26 0.21
C TYR A 58 19.82 -13.83 1.61
N ARG A 59 20.45 -14.96 1.94
CA ARG A 59 20.35 -15.59 3.25
C ARG A 59 21.03 -14.70 4.30
N GLY A 60 20.32 -14.42 5.39
CA GLY A 60 20.87 -13.59 6.47
C GLY A 60 21.17 -12.13 6.08
N SER A 61 20.58 -11.65 4.97
CA SER A 61 20.77 -10.27 4.49
C SER A 61 20.18 -9.20 5.39
N GLN A 62 19.42 -9.58 6.43
CA GLN A 62 18.80 -8.69 7.42
C GLN A 62 17.93 -7.57 6.80
N LEU A 63 17.27 -7.87 5.70
CA LEU A 63 16.36 -6.95 5.00
C LEU A 63 15.00 -6.78 5.69
N HIS A 64 14.76 -7.50 6.78
CA HIS A 64 13.50 -7.52 7.50
C HIS A 64 13.69 -7.08 8.95
N GLU A 65 12.71 -6.37 9.47
CA GLU A 65 12.60 -6.08 10.90
C GLU A 65 11.66 -7.09 11.58
N ILE A 66 11.92 -7.38 12.85
CA ILE A 66 11.05 -8.20 13.68
C ILE A 66 10.05 -7.29 14.37
N VAL A 67 8.79 -7.69 14.36
CA VAL A 67 7.69 -6.98 15.02
C VAL A 67 6.92 -7.95 15.92
N GLY A 68 6.73 -7.58 17.18
CA GLY A 68 5.89 -8.32 18.11
C GLY A 68 6.51 -9.61 18.66
N ILE A 69 7.84 -9.65 18.79
CA ILE A 69 8.59 -10.73 19.47
C ILE A 69 9.48 -10.08 20.53
N SER A 70 9.54 -10.68 21.73
CA SER A 70 10.34 -10.15 22.83
C SER A 70 11.84 -10.19 22.54
N SER A 71 12.58 -9.26 23.11
CA SER A 71 14.06 -9.20 23.01
C SER A 71 14.73 -10.51 23.43
N GLU A 72 14.23 -11.19 24.49
CA GLU A 72 14.71 -12.51 24.90
C GLU A 72 14.76 -13.51 23.73
N VAL A 73 13.72 -13.56 22.93
CA VAL A 73 13.63 -14.47 21.78
C VAL A 73 14.50 -13.96 20.62
N VAL A 74 14.50 -12.65 20.38
CA VAL A 74 15.29 -12.03 19.31
C VAL A 74 16.78 -12.21 19.53
N ASP A 75 17.27 -11.95 20.72
CA ASP A 75 18.69 -12.05 21.04
C ASP A 75 19.22 -13.49 20.91
N LEU A 76 18.38 -14.47 21.26
CA LEU A 76 18.76 -15.87 21.18
C LEU A 76 18.62 -16.45 19.75
N CYS A 77 17.54 -16.12 19.04
CA CYS A 77 17.18 -16.79 17.79
C CYS A 77 17.48 -15.97 16.54
N PHE A 78 17.55 -14.64 16.65
CA PHE A 78 17.66 -13.70 15.52
C PHE A 78 18.72 -12.63 15.80
N THR A 79 19.87 -13.02 16.27
CA THR A 79 20.98 -12.14 16.66
C THR A 79 21.23 -11.07 15.58
N ASN A 80 21.38 -9.81 16.01
CA ASN A 80 21.59 -8.64 15.16
C ASN A 80 20.42 -8.27 14.22
N THR A 81 19.25 -8.89 14.36
CA THR A 81 18.07 -8.46 13.61
C THR A 81 17.37 -7.32 14.35
N VAL A 82 17.02 -6.26 13.63
CA VAL A 82 16.35 -5.09 14.22
C VAL A 82 14.95 -5.47 14.71
N SER A 83 14.65 -5.18 15.98
CA SER A 83 13.33 -5.31 16.59
C SER A 83 13.05 -4.09 17.47
N ARG A 84 12.03 -3.31 17.10
CA ARG A 84 11.64 -2.08 17.83
C ARG A 84 10.34 -2.23 18.60
N ILE A 85 9.61 -3.30 18.37
CA ILE A 85 8.29 -3.56 18.98
C ILE A 85 8.35 -4.91 19.66
N GLU A 86 8.31 -4.88 20.98
CA GLU A 86 8.26 -6.06 21.84
C GLU A 86 6.97 -6.85 21.64
N GLY A 87 6.93 -8.09 22.13
CA GLY A 87 5.73 -8.91 22.03
C GLY A 87 5.87 -10.30 22.61
N LYS A 88 5.70 -11.34 21.80
CA LYS A 88 5.60 -12.73 22.24
C LYS A 88 6.90 -13.24 22.84
N THR A 89 6.81 -13.69 24.08
CA THR A 89 7.85 -14.44 24.79
C THR A 89 7.83 -15.92 24.37
N PHE A 90 8.86 -16.69 24.74
CA PHE A 90 8.88 -18.16 24.56
C PHE A 90 7.65 -18.82 25.16
N THR A 91 7.19 -18.37 26.32
CA THR A 91 5.99 -18.91 26.96
C THR A 91 4.74 -18.70 26.12
N LEU A 92 4.56 -17.52 25.52
CA LEU A 92 3.42 -17.23 24.65
C LEU A 92 3.50 -18.00 23.33
N LEU A 93 4.70 -18.14 22.75
CA LEU A 93 4.91 -18.94 21.55
C LEU A 93 4.56 -20.41 21.82
N LYS A 94 5.07 -21.00 22.91
CA LYS A 94 4.73 -22.37 23.33
C LYS A 94 3.21 -22.56 23.51
N LYS A 95 2.54 -21.60 24.15
CA LYS A 95 1.08 -21.66 24.36
C LYS A 95 0.33 -21.62 23.02
N GLN A 96 0.81 -20.83 22.07
CA GLN A 96 0.21 -20.73 20.72
C GLN A 96 0.39 -22.04 19.95
N ASP A 97 1.60 -22.60 19.94
CA ASP A 97 1.90 -23.88 19.27
C ASP A 97 1.08 -25.03 19.87
N LYS A 98 0.96 -25.07 21.21
CA LYS A 98 0.13 -26.07 21.89
C LYS A 98 -1.32 -25.99 21.44
N LYS A 99 -1.92 -24.78 21.37
CA LYS A 99 -3.30 -24.59 20.89
C LYS A 99 -3.46 -25.04 19.44
N LEU A 100 -2.48 -24.72 18.59
CA LEU A 100 -2.51 -25.12 17.18
C LEU A 100 -2.44 -26.64 17.03
N MET A 101 -1.58 -27.30 17.81
CA MET A 101 -1.47 -28.74 17.85
C MET A 101 -2.75 -29.42 18.37
N GLU A 102 -3.33 -28.92 19.46
CA GLU A 102 -4.61 -29.41 19.99
C GLU A 102 -5.74 -29.29 18.98
N TYR A 103 -5.82 -28.13 18.29
CA TYR A 103 -6.77 -27.93 17.20
C TYR A 103 -6.56 -28.92 16.05
N ALA A 104 -5.32 -29.09 15.60
CA ALA A 104 -4.98 -30.00 14.51
C ALA A 104 -5.31 -31.46 14.84
N MET A 105 -5.13 -31.88 16.09
CA MET A 105 -5.46 -33.23 16.54
C MET A 105 -6.96 -33.46 16.73
N SER A 106 -7.72 -32.40 17.04
CA SER A 106 -9.18 -32.52 17.23
C SER A 106 -9.99 -32.40 15.94
N ASN A 107 -9.43 -31.79 14.90
CA ASN A 107 -10.08 -31.54 13.62
C ASN A 107 -9.36 -32.30 12.50
N LEU A 108 -9.64 -33.59 12.36
CA LEU A 108 -9.06 -34.47 11.34
C LEU A 108 -9.72 -34.38 9.96
N SER A 109 -10.71 -33.48 9.81
CA SER A 109 -11.44 -33.29 8.57
C SER A 109 -10.82 -32.23 7.66
N ASP A 110 -11.57 -31.49 6.97
CA ASP A 110 -11.18 -30.61 5.87
C ASP A 110 -10.15 -29.52 6.22
N ILE A 111 -9.30 -29.19 5.24
CA ILE A 111 -8.37 -28.06 5.33
C ILE A 111 -9.19 -26.76 5.35
N ASN A 112 -9.15 -26.06 6.47
CA ASN A 112 -9.82 -24.76 6.60
C ASN A 112 -8.99 -23.69 5.88
N PRO A 113 -9.55 -22.94 4.90
CA PRO A 113 -8.85 -21.85 4.21
C PRO A 113 -8.49 -20.68 5.12
N GLY A 114 -9.00 -20.62 6.36
CA GLY A 114 -8.66 -19.62 7.37
C GLY A 114 -9.16 -18.21 7.10
N GLY A 115 -9.58 -17.91 5.88
CA GLY A 115 -10.11 -16.58 5.52
C GLY A 115 -9.06 -15.47 5.36
N LEU A 116 -7.76 -15.80 5.20
CA LEU A 116 -6.70 -14.80 5.11
C LEU A 116 -6.80 -13.92 3.85
N LEU A 117 -7.08 -14.50 2.70
CA LEU A 117 -7.14 -13.78 1.40
C LEU A 117 -8.56 -13.31 1.05
N LYS A 118 -9.57 -14.06 1.47
CA LYS A 118 -10.98 -13.72 1.27
C LYS A 118 -11.70 -13.87 2.59
N PHE A 119 -12.65 -12.98 2.84
CA PHE A 119 -13.49 -13.08 4.03
C PHE A 119 -14.18 -14.44 4.11
N VAL A 120 -14.07 -15.08 5.27
CA VAL A 120 -14.79 -16.31 5.63
C VAL A 120 -15.37 -16.11 7.04
N HIS A 121 -16.64 -16.44 7.23
CA HIS A 121 -17.26 -16.39 8.55
C HIS A 121 -16.50 -17.27 9.55
N GLY A 122 -16.15 -16.71 10.71
CA GLY A 122 -15.36 -17.41 11.73
C GLY A 122 -13.87 -17.58 11.40
N GLY A 123 -13.39 -17.05 10.26
CA GLY A 123 -11.99 -17.02 9.88
C GLY A 123 -11.26 -15.76 10.34
N GLU A 124 -10.18 -15.41 9.65
CA GLU A 124 -9.36 -14.22 9.93
C GLU A 124 -10.22 -12.95 9.85
N TYR A 125 -9.98 -12.02 10.80
CA TYR A 125 -10.72 -10.76 10.83
C TYR A 125 -10.19 -9.79 9.77
N HIS A 126 -11.09 -9.24 8.95
CA HIS A 126 -10.78 -8.23 7.95
C HIS A 126 -11.32 -6.86 8.39
N SER A 127 -10.48 -5.81 8.28
CA SER A 127 -10.88 -4.43 8.59
C SER A 127 -12.05 -3.95 7.74
N TYR A 128 -12.13 -4.43 6.51
CA TYR A 128 -13.21 -4.17 5.55
C TYR A 128 -14.07 -5.43 5.38
N ASN A 129 -14.65 -5.88 6.48
CA ASN A 129 -15.60 -6.99 6.50
C ASN A 129 -16.99 -6.55 6.01
N PRO A 130 -17.92 -7.48 5.78
CA PRO A 130 -19.27 -7.15 5.30
C PRO A 130 -20.02 -6.12 6.15
N ASP A 131 -19.93 -6.19 7.48
CA ASP A 131 -20.64 -5.27 8.37
C ASP A 131 -20.15 -3.83 8.22
N VAL A 132 -18.83 -3.64 8.10
CA VAL A 132 -18.22 -2.33 7.88
C VAL A 132 -18.59 -1.77 6.50
N VAL A 133 -18.57 -2.62 5.46
CA VAL A 133 -18.89 -2.19 4.09
C VAL A 133 -20.36 -1.84 3.95
N GLU A 134 -21.26 -2.67 4.48
CA GLU A 134 -22.71 -2.45 4.41
C GLU A 134 -23.11 -1.18 5.16
N THR A 135 -22.63 -1.01 6.39
CA THR A 135 -22.95 0.18 7.19
C THR A 135 -22.40 1.47 6.57
N LEU A 136 -21.19 1.43 5.96
CA LEU A 136 -20.66 2.57 5.22
C LEU A 136 -21.52 2.91 4.01
N GLN A 137 -21.88 1.93 3.19
CA GLN A 137 -22.73 2.14 2.02
C GLN A 137 -24.11 2.69 2.41
N ARG A 138 -24.66 2.21 3.50
CA ARG A 138 -25.94 2.69 4.02
C ARG A 138 -25.81 4.14 4.49
N ALA A 139 -24.81 4.49 5.30
CA ALA A 139 -24.56 5.85 5.76
C ALA A 139 -24.43 6.84 4.58
N VAL A 140 -23.73 6.45 3.52
CA VAL A 140 -23.59 7.28 2.30
C VAL A 140 -24.93 7.46 1.59
N LYS A 141 -25.72 6.39 1.45
CA LYS A 141 -27.02 6.44 0.74
C LYS A 141 -28.07 7.26 1.48
N THR A 142 -28.12 7.13 2.81
CA THR A 142 -29.14 7.78 3.64
C THR A 142 -28.76 9.18 4.07
N SER A 143 -27.45 9.50 4.06
CA SER A 143 -26.87 10.71 4.68
C SER A 143 -27.32 10.88 6.14
N SER A 144 -27.67 9.78 6.82
CA SER A 144 -28.15 9.75 8.19
C SER A 144 -27.00 9.71 9.18
N ARG A 145 -27.08 10.55 10.22
CA ARG A 145 -26.12 10.54 11.31
C ARG A 145 -26.14 9.21 12.08
N GLU A 146 -27.31 8.63 12.28
CA GLU A 146 -27.45 7.34 12.97
C GLU A 146 -26.74 6.21 12.21
N ASP A 147 -26.89 6.14 10.87
CA ASP A 147 -26.21 5.15 10.05
C ASP A 147 -24.68 5.38 10.05
N PHE A 148 -24.23 6.64 10.06
CA PHE A 148 -22.80 6.95 10.22
C PHE A 148 -22.27 6.54 11.59
N ASP A 149 -23.03 6.73 12.66
CA ASP A 149 -22.62 6.33 14.02
C ASP A 149 -22.52 4.80 14.12
N ARG A 150 -23.40 4.03 13.46
CA ARG A 150 -23.28 2.56 13.33
C ARG A 150 -22.01 2.15 12.61
N TYR A 151 -21.70 2.78 11.48
CA TYR A 151 -20.45 2.55 10.77
C TYR A 151 -19.25 2.86 11.67
N SER A 152 -19.25 4.01 12.33
CA SER A 152 -18.18 4.42 13.25
C SER A 152 -18.02 3.41 14.41
N TYR A 153 -19.11 2.88 14.93
CA TYR A 153 -19.09 1.83 15.95
C TYR A 153 -18.34 0.58 15.48
N HIS A 154 -18.69 0.05 14.29
CA HIS A 154 -18.03 -1.13 13.73
C HIS A 154 -16.53 -0.91 13.43
N VAL A 155 -16.14 0.29 13.06
CA VAL A 155 -14.73 0.62 12.80
C VAL A 155 -13.93 0.79 14.10
N ASN A 156 -14.51 1.40 15.12
CA ASN A 156 -13.79 1.77 16.34
C ASN A 156 -13.83 0.68 17.44
N ASN A 157 -14.83 -0.20 17.42
CA ASN A 157 -15.02 -1.27 18.42
C ASN A 157 -14.78 -2.66 17.82
N ARG A 158 -13.76 -2.80 17.01
CA ARG A 158 -13.37 -4.04 16.35
C ARG A 158 -12.20 -4.72 17.07
N PRO A 159 -11.96 -6.02 16.85
CA PRO A 159 -10.72 -6.65 17.25
C PRO A 159 -9.51 -5.95 16.61
N PRO A 160 -8.38 -5.84 17.32
CA PRO A 160 -7.17 -5.27 16.74
C PRO A 160 -6.75 -6.02 15.47
N SER A 161 -6.66 -5.33 14.35
CA SER A 161 -6.28 -5.89 13.04
C SER A 161 -5.03 -5.24 12.43
N SER A 162 -4.56 -4.16 13.04
CA SER A 162 -3.33 -3.47 12.65
C SER A 162 -2.58 -2.94 13.87
N LEU A 163 -1.29 -2.62 13.71
CA LEU A 163 -0.49 -2.04 14.80
C LEU A 163 -1.11 -0.75 15.35
N ARG A 164 -1.72 0.05 14.51
CA ARG A 164 -2.39 1.28 14.92
C ARG A 164 -3.51 1.02 15.93
N ASP A 165 -4.22 -0.09 15.84
CA ASP A 165 -5.31 -0.44 16.76
C ASP A 165 -4.81 -0.75 18.17
N GLN A 166 -3.50 -0.98 18.35
CA GLN A 166 -2.83 -1.15 19.64
C GLN A 166 -2.38 0.18 20.27
N LEU A 167 -2.43 1.27 19.55
CA LEU A 167 -1.98 2.58 20.00
C LEU A 167 -3.12 3.36 20.65
N LYS A 168 -2.78 4.17 21.65
CA LYS A 168 -3.69 5.11 22.30
C LYS A 168 -3.10 6.50 22.27
N ILE A 169 -3.94 7.52 22.13
CA ILE A 169 -3.52 8.89 22.30
C ILE A 169 -3.12 9.11 23.77
N ARG A 170 -1.94 9.65 23.98
CA ARG A 170 -1.45 9.95 25.33
C ARG A 170 -2.23 11.12 25.92
N SER A 171 -3.00 10.87 26.97
CA SER A 171 -3.87 11.86 27.64
C SER A 171 -3.23 12.50 28.89
N SER A 172 -1.91 12.49 29.00
CA SER A 172 -1.20 12.98 30.20
C SER A 172 -1.06 14.51 30.30
N LEU A 173 -1.55 15.24 29.32
CA LEU A 173 -1.46 16.70 29.27
C LEU A 173 -2.63 17.36 30.00
N LYS A 174 -2.35 18.47 30.68
CA LYS A 174 -3.41 19.29 31.28
C LYS A 174 -4.31 19.86 30.17
N PRO A 175 -5.64 19.90 30.37
CA PRO A 175 -6.53 20.57 29.45
C PRO A 175 -6.11 22.02 29.22
N ILE A 176 -6.23 22.47 27.97
CA ILE A 176 -6.04 23.89 27.60
C ILE A 176 -7.39 24.53 27.31
N ASP A 177 -7.43 25.86 27.37
CA ASP A 177 -8.60 26.58 26.96
C ASP A 177 -8.99 26.32 25.52
N LEU A 178 -10.28 26.14 25.23
CA LEU A 178 -10.79 25.86 23.90
C LEU A 178 -10.42 26.91 22.86
N SER A 179 -10.25 28.16 23.26
CA SER A 179 -9.81 29.26 22.38
C SER A 179 -8.38 29.05 21.85
N LYS A 180 -7.57 28.23 22.54
CA LYS A 180 -6.21 27.83 22.13
C LYS A 180 -6.16 26.57 21.33
N VAL A 181 -7.29 25.87 21.17
CA VAL A 181 -7.37 24.65 20.35
C VAL A 181 -7.54 25.05 18.88
N GLU A 182 -6.70 24.52 18.03
CA GLU A 182 -6.80 24.77 16.60
C GLU A 182 -8.13 24.24 16.02
N SER A 183 -8.78 25.06 15.20
CA SER A 183 -10.05 24.69 14.60
C SER A 183 -9.89 23.52 13.60
N SER A 184 -10.90 22.65 13.52
CA SER A 184 -10.93 21.55 12.53
C SER A 184 -10.73 22.04 11.10
N LYS A 185 -11.29 23.21 10.75
CA LYS A 185 -11.12 23.84 9.44
C LYS A 185 -9.66 24.16 9.11
N ASN A 186 -8.86 24.57 10.10
CA ASN A 186 -7.43 24.81 9.89
C ASN A 186 -6.63 23.49 9.86
N ILE A 187 -7.01 22.52 10.67
CA ILE A 187 -6.41 21.18 10.67
C ILE A 187 -6.60 20.51 9.30
N LEU A 188 -7.79 20.56 8.73
CA LEU A 188 -8.13 19.94 7.44
C LEU A 188 -7.27 20.44 6.28
N LYS A 189 -6.81 21.69 6.31
CA LYS A 189 -5.91 22.23 5.27
C LYS A 189 -4.57 21.51 5.15
N ARG A 190 -4.18 20.74 6.15
CA ARG A 190 -2.93 19.96 6.19
C ARG A 190 -3.11 18.51 5.72
N PHE A 191 -4.33 18.13 5.35
CA PHE A 191 -4.60 16.77 4.87
C PHE A 191 -4.52 16.73 3.34
N ASP A 192 -3.85 15.70 2.86
CA ASP A 192 -3.71 15.41 1.45
C ASP A 192 -4.24 13.99 1.16
N SER A 193 -4.90 13.79 0.02
CA SER A 193 -5.25 12.43 -0.40
C SER A 193 -4.03 11.68 -0.92
N ALA A 194 -4.09 10.35 -0.88
CA ALA A 194 -3.10 9.54 -1.59
C ALA A 194 -3.11 9.85 -3.11
N GLY A 195 -1.96 9.69 -3.75
CA GLY A 195 -1.83 9.81 -5.20
C GLY A 195 -2.48 8.62 -5.90
N MET A 196 -3.67 8.80 -6.40
CA MET A 196 -4.44 7.78 -7.14
C MET A 196 -4.66 8.26 -8.57
N SER A 197 -4.04 7.58 -9.54
CA SER A 197 -4.09 8.00 -10.94
C SER A 197 -5.40 7.63 -11.62
N LEU A 198 -5.82 8.46 -12.55
CA LEU A 198 -6.86 8.11 -13.52
C LEU A 198 -6.39 6.92 -14.35
N GLY A 199 -7.21 5.87 -14.41
CA GLY A 199 -6.84 4.55 -14.94
C GLY A 199 -6.71 3.48 -13.87
N ALA A 200 -6.30 3.84 -12.64
CA ALA A 200 -6.51 3.04 -11.43
C ALA A 200 -7.91 3.27 -10.84
N LEU A 201 -8.40 4.52 -10.93
CA LEU A 201 -9.76 4.91 -10.59
C LEU A 201 -10.55 5.29 -11.85
N SER A 202 -11.88 5.21 -11.76
CA SER A 202 -12.77 5.80 -12.77
C SER A 202 -12.71 7.33 -12.74
N PRO A 203 -13.08 8.03 -13.84
CA PRO A 203 -13.16 9.48 -13.84
C PRO A 203 -14.04 10.03 -12.72
N VAL A 204 -15.22 9.43 -12.52
CA VAL A 204 -16.16 9.83 -11.46
C VAL A 204 -15.53 9.75 -10.07
N ALA A 205 -14.90 8.63 -9.74
CA ALA A 205 -14.26 8.46 -8.44
C ALA A 205 -13.09 9.46 -8.22
N HIS A 206 -12.31 9.70 -9.27
CA HIS A 206 -11.19 10.65 -9.22
C HIS A 206 -11.66 12.09 -9.05
N GLU A 207 -12.73 12.49 -9.74
CA GLU A 207 -13.33 13.82 -9.62
C GLU A 207 -14.01 14.03 -8.26
N THR A 208 -14.80 13.05 -7.80
CA THR A 208 -15.49 13.10 -6.51
C THR A 208 -14.49 13.24 -5.36
N LEU A 209 -13.36 12.54 -5.44
CA LEU A 209 -12.30 12.70 -4.43
C LEU A 209 -11.72 14.12 -4.42
N ALA A 210 -11.47 14.68 -5.60
CA ALA A 210 -10.95 16.05 -5.71
C ALA A 210 -11.96 17.08 -5.18
N GLU A 211 -13.22 16.93 -5.53
CA GLU A 211 -14.32 17.77 -5.05
C GLU A 211 -14.45 17.72 -3.51
N ALA A 212 -14.51 16.52 -2.93
CA ALA A 212 -14.58 16.36 -1.49
C ALA A 212 -13.39 16.99 -0.75
N MET A 213 -12.17 16.81 -1.25
CA MET A 213 -10.98 17.41 -0.64
C MET A 213 -11.00 18.93 -0.77
N ASN A 214 -11.44 19.46 -1.90
CA ASN A 214 -11.54 20.91 -2.10
C ASN A 214 -12.63 21.55 -1.21
N GLU A 215 -13.78 20.91 -1.01
CA GLU A 215 -14.81 21.36 -0.08
C GLU A 215 -14.31 21.41 1.36
N LEU A 216 -13.50 20.45 1.76
CA LEU A 216 -12.88 20.42 3.09
C LEU A 216 -11.74 21.45 3.24
N GLY A 217 -11.31 22.11 2.18
CA GLY A 217 -10.13 22.98 2.17
C GLY A 217 -8.80 22.21 2.18
N ALA A 218 -8.85 20.91 1.97
CA ALA A 218 -7.71 20.01 1.87
C ALA A 218 -7.22 19.89 0.40
N ARG A 219 -6.35 18.93 0.10
CA ARG A 219 -5.80 18.75 -1.24
C ARG A 219 -5.95 17.31 -1.72
N SER A 220 -6.40 17.14 -2.96
CA SER A 220 -6.32 15.85 -3.66
C SER A 220 -5.06 15.78 -4.52
N ASN A 221 -4.56 14.55 -4.70
CA ASN A 221 -3.39 14.25 -5.53
C ASN A 221 -3.82 13.54 -6.81
N SER A 222 -3.46 14.11 -7.96
CA SER A 222 -3.82 13.57 -9.29
C SER A 222 -3.26 12.17 -9.57
N GLY A 223 -2.23 11.75 -8.83
CA GLY A 223 -1.40 10.61 -9.23
C GLY A 223 -0.67 10.88 -10.55
N GLU A 224 -0.04 9.85 -11.12
CA GLU A 224 0.79 9.96 -12.32
C GLU A 224 0.00 9.93 -13.66
N GLY A 225 -1.32 9.98 -13.61
CA GLY A 225 -2.17 9.78 -14.79
C GLY A 225 -2.48 11.04 -15.60
N GLY A 226 -1.99 12.20 -15.17
CA GLY A 226 -2.42 13.49 -15.72
C GLY A 226 -3.80 13.90 -15.21
N GLU A 227 -4.30 15.02 -15.71
CA GLU A 227 -5.63 15.54 -15.39
C GLU A 227 -6.19 16.27 -16.60
N ASP A 228 -7.50 16.11 -16.89
CA ASP A 228 -8.15 16.83 -17.99
C ASP A 228 -8.14 18.33 -17.73
N SER A 229 -7.74 19.11 -18.72
CA SER A 229 -7.69 20.57 -18.65
C SER A 229 -9.03 21.22 -18.34
N ASN A 230 -10.15 20.57 -18.68
CA ASN A 230 -11.50 21.02 -18.34
C ASN A 230 -11.76 21.06 -16.82
N ARG A 231 -10.93 20.39 -16.03
CA ARG A 231 -11.01 20.40 -14.55
C ARG A 231 -10.24 21.58 -13.94
N HIS A 232 -9.34 22.22 -14.68
CA HIS A 232 -8.54 23.33 -14.18
C HIS A 232 -9.44 24.49 -13.74
N ASN A 233 -9.13 25.08 -12.60
CA ASN A 233 -9.91 26.16 -11.98
C ASN A 233 -11.36 25.80 -11.62
N THR A 234 -11.67 24.52 -11.51
CA THR A 234 -12.94 24.01 -11.01
C THR A 234 -12.77 23.34 -9.65
N ILE A 235 -13.88 23.09 -8.95
CA ILE A 235 -13.87 22.35 -7.67
C ILE A 235 -13.36 20.90 -7.84
N LYS A 236 -13.36 20.37 -9.06
CA LYS A 236 -12.90 19.02 -9.40
C LYS A 236 -11.40 18.95 -9.69
N MET A 237 -10.68 20.05 -9.60
CA MET A 237 -9.24 20.10 -9.85
C MET A 237 -8.45 19.46 -8.70
N SER A 238 -7.49 18.61 -9.03
CA SER A 238 -6.50 18.11 -8.05
C SER A 238 -5.43 19.17 -7.83
N LYS A 239 -5.29 19.63 -6.58
CA LYS A 239 -4.32 20.69 -6.23
C LYS A 239 -2.88 20.20 -6.20
N ILE A 240 -2.68 18.90 -5.87
CA ILE A 240 -1.37 18.25 -5.97
C ILE A 240 -1.30 17.55 -7.32
N LYS A 241 -0.32 17.93 -8.13
CA LYS A 241 -0.09 17.34 -9.44
C LYS A 241 1.23 16.56 -9.44
N GLN A 242 1.11 15.25 -9.67
CA GLN A 242 2.26 14.36 -9.62
C GLN A 242 3.01 14.32 -10.93
N VAL A 243 4.34 14.41 -10.86
CA VAL A 243 5.28 14.28 -11.98
C VAL A 243 6.08 13.00 -11.75
N ALA A 244 5.79 11.96 -12.53
CA ALA A 244 6.46 10.68 -12.47
C ALA A 244 7.40 10.49 -13.66
N SER A 245 8.22 9.46 -13.63
CA SER A 245 9.17 9.12 -14.70
C SER A 245 8.51 8.99 -16.08
N GLY A 246 7.32 8.40 -16.15
CA GLY A 246 6.56 8.28 -17.40
C GLY A 246 6.01 9.59 -17.96
N ARG A 247 5.99 10.65 -17.15
CA ARG A 247 5.52 12.01 -17.51
C ARG A 247 4.15 12.04 -18.20
N PHE A 248 3.29 11.09 -17.89
CA PHE A 248 1.96 10.97 -18.49
C PHE A 248 1.09 12.19 -18.18
N GLY A 249 0.66 12.91 -19.22
CA GLY A 249 -0.18 14.08 -19.06
C GLY A 249 0.49 15.30 -18.45
N VAL A 250 1.80 15.30 -18.30
CA VAL A 250 2.57 16.45 -17.80
C VAL A 250 2.74 17.46 -18.92
N THR A 251 2.01 18.56 -18.82
CA THR A 251 2.05 19.70 -19.76
C THR A 251 2.31 21.00 -19.00
N PRO A 252 2.71 22.08 -19.68
CA PRO A 252 2.80 23.40 -19.03
C PRO A 252 1.50 23.80 -18.33
N SER A 253 0.34 23.57 -18.99
CA SER A 253 -0.98 23.86 -18.41
C SER A 253 -1.24 23.03 -17.12
N TYR A 254 -0.85 21.76 -17.11
CA TYR A 254 -0.95 20.92 -15.94
C TYR A 254 -0.09 21.47 -14.77
N LEU A 255 1.13 21.87 -15.05
CA LEU A 255 2.09 22.34 -14.04
C LEU A 255 1.69 23.70 -13.44
N VAL A 256 1.25 24.67 -14.26
CA VAL A 256 0.91 26.02 -13.78
C VAL A 256 -0.39 26.03 -12.96
N ASN A 257 -1.24 25.03 -13.10
CA ASN A 257 -2.49 24.88 -12.34
C ASN A 257 -2.32 24.05 -11.06
N ALA A 258 -1.09 23.81 -10.58
CA ALA A 258 -0.83 23.09 -9.35
C ALA A 258 -0.62 24.05 -8.17
N GLU A 259 -1.15 23.71 -6.99
CA GLU A 259 -0.70 24.27 -5.71
C GLU A 259 0.55 23.56 -5.21
N VAL A 260 0.66 22.25 -5.49
CA VAL A 260 1.83 21.42 -5.17
C VAL A 260 2.21 20.58 -6.36
N LEU A 261 3.47 20.65 -6.76
CA LEU A 261 4.09 19.74 -7.73
C LEU A 261 4.81 18.64 -6.97
N GLN A 262 4.43 17.39 -7.20
CA GLN A 262 5.02 16.24 -6.49
C GLN A 262 5.84 15.39 -7.44
N ILE A 263 7.16 15.40 -7.26
CA ILE A 263 8.09 14.51 -7.97
C ILE A 263 7.95 13.11 -7.37
N LYS A 264 7.60 12.13 -8.20
CA LYS A 264 7.54 10.73 -7.79
C LYS A 264 8.83 10.02 -8.20
N ILE A 265 9.68 9.70 -7.21
CA ILE A 265 10.90 8.93 -7.46
C ILE A 265 10.58 7.45 -7.69
N ALA A 266 9.76 6.84 -6.82
CA ALA A 266 9.37 5.43 -6.91
C ALA A 266 8.06 5.15 -6.18
N GLN A 267 7.60 3.88 -6.24
CA GLN A 267 6.45 3.38 -5.47
C GLN A 267 6.91 2.37 -4.43
N GLY A 268 6.54 2.59 -3.16
CA GLY A 268 6.87 1.69 -2.06
C GLY A 268 6.22 0.30 -2.19
N ALA A 269 5.00 0.21 -2.75
CA ALA A 269 4.30 -1.05 -2.94
C ALA A 269 4.92 -1.96 -4.02
N LYS A 270 5.69 -1.39 -4.93
CA LYS A 270 6.31 -2.09 -6.08
C LYS A 270 7.75 -1.63 -6.31
N PRO A 271 8.63 -1.81 -5.33
CA PRO A 271 10.05 -1.43 -5.50
C PRO A 271 10.63 -2.19 -6.71
N GLY A 272 11.37 -1.48 -7.56
CA GLY A 272 11.98 -2.06 -8.74
C GLY A 272 11.04 -2.48 -9.90
N GLU A 273 9.71 -2.35 -9.76
CA GLU A 273 8.76 -2.69 -10.85
C GLU A 273 8.25 -1.46 -11.60
N GLY A 274 8.19 -0.31 -10.94
CA GLY A 274 7.54 0.89 -11.47
C GLY A 274 6.02 0.81 -11.56
N GLY A 275 5.44 1.82 -12.21
CA GLY A 275 4.02 1.87 -12.50
C GLY A 275 3.73 1.22 -13.86
N GLN A 276 2.74 0.34 -13.91
CA GLN A 276 2.26 -0.25 -15.16
C GLN A 276 0.75 -0.08 -15.28
N LEU A 277 0.30 0.40 -16.44
CA LEU A 277 -1.10 0.36 -16.84
C LEU A 277 -1.25 -0.58 -18.04
N PRO A 278 -1.91 -1.74 -17.88
CA PRO A 278 -2.12 -2.67 -18.99
C PRO A 278 -2.90 -2.04 -20.12
N GLY A 279 -2.59 -2.40 -21.36
CA GLY A 279 -3.22 -1.85 -22.57
C GLY A 279 -4.75 -1.94 -22.56
N GLY A 280 -5.32 -3.01 -22.02
CA GLY A 280 -6.77 -3.17 -21.90
C GLY A 280 -7.47 -2.14 -20.99
N LYS A 281 -6.72 -1.38 -20.18
CA LYS A 281 -7.22 -0.24 -19.40
C LYS A 281 -6.98 1.11 -20.05
N VAL A 282 -6.18 1.17 -21.11
CA VAL A 282 -5.87 2.39 -21.85
C VAL A 282 -6.94 2.59 -22.92
N ASN A 283 -8.07 3.16 -22.51
CA ASN A 283 -9.14 3.58 -23.40
C ASN A 283 -8.82 4.96 -24.03
N ASP A 284 -9.72 5.46 -24.90
CA ASP A 284 -9.53 6.74 -25.62
C ASP A 284 -9.29 7.91 -24.68
N LEU A 285 -10.04 8.01 -23.57
CA LEU A 285 -9.86 9.06 -22.59
C LEU A 285 -8.48 9.03 -21.94
N ILE A 286 -8.06 7.85 -21.47
CA ILE A 286 -6.77 7.69 -20.82
C ILE A 286 -5.63 7.91 -21.81
N ALA A 287 -5.76 7.40 -23.02
CA ALA A 287 -4.79 7.63 -24.08
C ALA A 287 -4.63 9.13 -24.39
N LYS A 288 -5.75 9.84 -24.53
CA LYS A 288 -5.75 11.30 -24.74
C LYS A 288 -5.04 12.02 -23.59
N LEU A 289 -5.38 11.73 -22.35
CA LEU A 289 -4.80 12.39 -21.17
C LEU A 289 -3.32 12.08 -20.98
N ARG A 290 -2.86 10.92 -21.41
CA ARG A 290 -1.46 10.48 -21.27
C ARG A 290 -0.62 10.69 -22.51
N PHE A 291 -1.19 11.31 -23.55
CA PHE A 291 -0.53 11.51 -24.86
C PHE A 291 0.00 10.20 -25.44
N SER A 292 -0.87 9.17 -25.47
CA SER A 292 -0.57 7.82 -25.92
C SER A 292 -1.65 7.30 -26.87
N THR A 293 -1.50 6.05 -27.29
CA THR A 293 -2.46 5.37 -28.16
C THR A 293 -3.32 4.38 -27.35
N PRO A 294 -4.63 4.28 -27.60
CA PRO A 294 -5.48 3.28 -26.94
C PRO A 294 -4.95 1.86 -27.15
N GLY A 295 -5.09 1.03 -26.15
CA GLY A 295 -4.68 -0.39 -26.19
C GLY A 295 -3.19 -0.65 -25.93
N ILE A 296 -2.34 0.37 -25.86
CA ILE A 296 -0.91 0.21 -25.59
C ILE A 296 -0.66 0.23 -24.08
N THR A 297 0.13 -0.74 -23.61
CA THR A 297 0.59 -0.77 -22.20
C THR A 297 1.52 0.40 -21.91
N LEU A 298 1.25 1.11 -20.83
CA LEU A 298 2.05 2.25 -20.37
C LEU A 298 2.88 1.86 -19.15
N ILE A 299 4.17 2.22 -19.16
CA ILE A 299 5.12 1.92 -18.07
C ILE A 299 5.77 3.20 -17.60
N SER A 300 5.81 3.40 -16.28
CA SER A 300 6.60 4.42 -15.61
C SER A 300 7.76 3.72 -14.93
N PRO A 301 9.01 3.85 -15.44
CA PRO A 301 10.15 3.14 -14.90
C PRO A 301 10.44 3.50 -13.44
N PRO A 302 10.92 2.57 -12.62
CA PRO A 302 11.52 2.82 -11.31
C PRO A 302 13.05 2.73 -11.41
N PRO A 303 13.80 3.53 -10.69
CA PRO A 303 13.43 4.81 -10.12
C PRO A 303 13.06 5.83 -11.18
N HIS A 304 12.77 7.09 -10.79
CA HIS A 304 12.48 8.14 -11.75
C HIS A 304 13.60 8.27 -12.77
N HIS A 305 13.27 8.07 -14.05
CA HIS A 305 14.23 8.18 -15.14
C HIS A 305 14.77 9.61 -15.21
N ASP A 306 16.01 9.79 -15.60
CA ASP A 306 16.75 11.05 -15.61
C ASP A 306 17.17 11.61 -14.23
N ILE A 307 16.82 10.97 -13.12
CA ILE A 307 17.30 11.32 -11.78
C ILE A 307 18.18 10.19 -11.26
N TYR A 308 19.48 10.42 -11.27
CA TYR A 308 20.52 9.47 -10.85
C TYR A 308 21.36 9.98 -9.68
N SER A 309 21.18 11.25 -9.31
CA SER A 309 21.87 11.90 -8.21
C SER A 309 20.97 12.90 -7.49
N ILE A 310 21.46 13.41 -6.34
CA ILE A 310 20.79 14.49 -5.60
C ILE A 310 20.78 15.78 -6.44
N GLU A 311 21.82 16.02 -7.20
CA GLU A 311 21.96 17.19 -8.07
C GLU A 311 20.92 17.16 -9.20
N ASP A 312 20.66 16.00 -9.80
CA ASP A 312 19.61 15.84 -10.82
C ASP A 312 18.23 16.16 -10.22
N LEU A 313 17.98 15.71 -8.98
CA LEU A 313 16.75 16.03 -8.27
C LEU A 313 16.65 17.53 -7.98
N ALA A 314 17.73 18.16 -7.54
CA ALA A 314 17.78 19.60 -7.29
C ALA A 314 17.50 20.38 -8.58
N GLN A 315 18.05 19.97 -9.72
CA GLN A 315 17.77 20.58 -11.02
C GLN A 315 16.28 20.47 -11.39
N LEU A 316 15.67 19.28 -11.23
CA LEU A 316 14.24 19.13 -11.52
C LEU A 316 13.36 19.99 -10.59
N ILE A 317 13.71 20.09 -9.31
CA ILE A 317 13.02 20.99 -8.37
C ILE A 317 13.12 22.44 -8.85
N PHE A 318 14.32 22.87 -9.24
CA PHE A 318 14.56 24.21 -9.80
C PHE A 318 13.70 24.45 -11.04
N ASP A 319 13.73 23.54 -12.00
CA ASP A 319 12.98 23.66 -13.26
C ASP A 319 11.45 23.77 -13.01
N LEU A 320 10.91 22.94 -12.13
CA LEU A 320 9.49 23.00 -11.74
C LEU A 320 9.16 24.34 -11.06
N LYS A 321 10.07 24.89 -10.26
CA LYS A 321 9.92 26.22 -9.66
C LYS A 321 9.98 27.33 -10.68
N GLN A 322 10.73 27.20 -11.79
CA GLN A 322 10.72 28.17 -12.88
C GLN A 322 9.38 28.13 -13.63
N VAL A 323 8.80 26.95 -13.82
CA VAL A 323 7.48 26.82 -14.51
C VAL A 323 6.33 27.33 -13.64
N ASN A 324 6.36 27.06 -12.34
CA ASN A 324 5.34 27.52 -11.38
C ASN A 324 6.01 28.00 -10.07
N PRO A 325 6.43 29.26 -9.99
CA PRO A 325 7.12 29.82 -8.80
C PRO A 325 6.26 29.75 -7.52
N ASN A 326 4.93 29.81 -7.67
CA ASN A 326 4.01 29.81 -6.54
C ASN A 326 3.72 28.43 -5.98
N ALA A 327 3.92 27.36 -6.76
CA ALA A 327 3.67 26.01 -6.28
C ALA A 327 4.72 25.56 -5.26
N LEU A 328 4.28 24.81 -4.27
CA LEU A 328 5.19 24.01 -3.46
C LEU A 328 5.72 22.85 -4.31
N VAL A 329 6.97 22.47 -4.10
CA VAL A 329 7.54 21.26 -4.71
C VAL A 329 7.80 20.24 -3.61
N SER A 330 7.23 19.06 -3.76
CA SER A 330 7.44 17.93 -2.85
C SER A 330 8.05 16.75 -3.58
N VAL A 331 8.74 15.89 -2.84
CA VAL A 331 9.36 14.69 -3.37
C VAL A 331 8.78 13.47 -2.67
N LYS A 332 8.23 12.53 -3.45
CA LYS A 332 7.75 11.26 -2.94
C LYS A 332 8.87 10.23 -2.98
N LEU A 333 9.32 9.81 -1.81
CA LEU A 333 10.32 8.78 -1.60
C LEU A 333 9.68 7.48 -1.09
N VAL A 334 10.43 6.39 -1.15
CA VAL A 334 10.03 5.11 -0.53
C VAL A 334 10.39 5.15 0.94
N ALA A 335 9.46 4.70 1.81
CA ALA A 335 9.69 4.62 3.25
C ALA A 335 10.53 3.38 3.58
N GLU A 336 11.84 3.52 3.45
CA GLU A 336 12.84 2.48 3.71
C GLU A 336 13.94 3.00 4.65
N PRO A 337 14.75 2.13 5.26
CA PRO A 337 15.88 2.55 6.08
C PRO A 337 16.79 3.52 5.33
N GLY A 338 17.14 4.64 5.97
CA GLY A 338 17.97 5.67 5.36
C GLY A 338 17.23 6.77 4.57
N VAL A 339 15.91 6.65 4.38
CA VAL A 339 15.12 7.68 3.65
C VAL A 339 15.24 9.08 4.26
N GLY A 340 15.40 9.19 5.57
CA GLY A 340 15.63 10.47 6.24
C GLY A 340 16.92 11.13 5.80
N THR A 341 18.00 10.37 5.60
CA THR A 341 19.28 10.89 5.08
C THR A 341 19.15 11.39 3.63
N ILE A 342 18.33 10.69 2.82
CA ILE A 342 18.07 11.14 1.44
C ILE A 342 17.25 12.43 1.43
N ALA A 343 16.36 12.60 2.41
CA ALA A 343 15.50 13.78 2.49
C ALA A 343 16.21 15.03 2.99
N CYS A 344 17.32 14.89 3.75
CA CYS A 344 18.14 15.99 4.24
C CYS A 344 19.12 16.50 3.19
#